data_55075c08afcc1e94bc6d83c9433242ea
#
_entry.id   55075c08afcc1e94bc6d83c9433242ea
#
_cell.length_a   1.000
_cell.length_b   1.000
_cell.length_c   1.000
_cell.angle_alpha   90.00
_cell.angle_beta   90.00
_cell.angle_gamma   90.00
#
_symmetry.space_group_name_H-M   'P 1'
#
loop_
_entity.id
_entity.type
_entity.pdbx_description
1 polymer ?
#
loop_
_entity_poly.entity_id
_entity_poly.type
_entity_poly.pdbx_seq_one_letter_code
_entity_poly.pdbx_strand_id
1 'polypeptide(L)'
;MLSKNQIKRIQSLARKKGRREEGCFIAEGNKLVEDTLSVFECDLILATPSWIVSHAHESLPKIQEVDEQEMSKVSQLVTPPDVLAVYRIPEYHLNIETLKKELVLALDTVQDPGNLGTIVRLADWFGIRHIVCSPDTADLYNPNCLLYTSPSPR
;
A
#
# COMPACT_ATOMS: atom_id res chain seq x y z
N MET A 1 -12.36 0.49 19.63
CA MET A 1 -12.13 -0.99 19.78
C MET A 1 -12.42 -1.69 18.45
N LEU A 2 -11.46 -2.48 17.95
CA LEU A 2 -11.58 -3.25 16.71
C LEU A 2 -12.45 -4.49 16.91
N SER A 3 -13.39 -4.74 16.00
CA SER A 3 -14.13 -6.00 16.00
C SER A 3 -13.26 -7.16 15.54
N LYS A 4 -13.60 -8.38 15.97
CA LYS A 4 -12.88 -9.60 15.52
C LYS A 4 -12.87 -9.76 14.00
N ASN A 5 -13.95 -9.33 13.33
CA ASN A 5 -14.06 -9.39 11.87
C ASN A 5 -13.14 -8.39 11.19
N GLN A 6 -13.03 -7.16 11.72
CA GLN A 6 -12.09 -6.16 11.22
C GLN A 6 -10.65 -6.65 11.35
N ILE A 7 -10.27 -7.19 12.51
CA ILE A 7 -8.92 -7.75 12.72
C ILE A 7 -8.63 -8.84 11.69
N LYS A 8 -9.53 -9.81 11.51
CA LYS A 8 -9.34 -10.90 10.54
C LYS A 8 -9.23 -10.37 9.10
N ARG A 9 -10.07 -9.39 8.73
CA ARG A 9 -10.04 -8.75 7.41
C ARG A 9 -8.69 -8.11 7.17
N ILE A 10 -8.21 -7.25 8.07
CA ILE A 10 -6.94 -6.54 7.92
C ILE A 10 -5.77 -7.52 7.91
N GLN A 11 -5.75 -8.51 8.79
CA GLN A 11 -4.72 -9.56 8.78
C GLN A 11 -4.69 -10.36 7.48
N SER A 12 -5.83 -10.56 6.82
CA SER A 12 -5.89 -11.27 5.53
C SER A 12 -5.14 -10.53 4.43
N LEU A 13 -5.07 -9.19 4.51
CA LEU A 13 -4.40 -8.32 3.52
C LEU A 13 -2.86 -8.48 3.50
N ALA A 14 -2.28 -9.12 4.51
CA ALA A 14 -0.89 -9.54 4.49
C ALA A 14 -0.58 -10.50 3.33
N ARG A 15 -1.58 -11.28 2.90
CA ARG A 15 -1.43 -12.30 1.86
C ARG A 15 -2.00 -11.84 0.52
N LYS A 16 -1.36 -12.21 -0.58
CA LYS A 16 -1.82 -11.91 -1.95
C LYS A 16 -3.28 -12.33 -2.18
N LYS A 17 -3.66 -13.51 -1.70
CA LYS A 17 -5.05 -14.02 -1.80
C LYS A 17 -6.04 -13.08 -1.11
N GLY A 18 -5.77 -12.66 0.13
CA GLY A 18 -6.65 -11.75 0.87
C GLY A 18 -6.80 -10.40 0.18
N ARG A 19 -5.71 -9.82 -0.33
CA ARG A 19 -5.77 -8.57 -1.11
C ARG A 19 -6.63 -8.69 -2.35
N ARG A 20 -6.54 -9.81 -3.06
CA ARG A 20 -7.38 -10.06 -4.25
C ARG A 20 -8.85 -10.24 -3.91
N GLU A 21 -9.17 -10.96 -2.83
CA GLU A 21 -10.55 -11.21 -2.39
C GLU A 21 -11.20 -9.94 -1.86
N GLU A 22 -10.47 -9.13 -1.09
CA GLU A 22 -10.96 -7.89 -0.49
C GLU A 22 -10.85 -6.68 -1.44
N GLY A 23 -10.06 -6.77 -2.50
CA GLY A 23 -9.76 -5.63 -3.38
C GLY A 23 -9.05 -4.48 -2.67
N CYS A 24 -8.33 -4.78 -1.58
CA CYS A 24 -7.68 -3.79 -0.72
C CYS A 24 -6.24 -4.17 -0.39
N PHE A 25 -5.46 -3.18 0.02
CA PHE A 25 -4.11 -3.35 0.54
C PHE A 25 -3.88 -2.43 1.75
N ILE A 26 -2.81 -2.66 2.49
CA ILE A 26 -2.45 -1.87 3.65
C ILE A 26 -1.17 -1.07 3.42
N ALA A 27 -1.12 0.13 3.97
CA ALA A 27 0.07 0.94 4.12
C ALA A 27 0.26 1.27 5.60
N GLU A 28 1.47 1.11 6.10
CA GLU A 28 1.80 1.26 7.51
C GLU A 28 2.90 2.29 7.74
N GLY A 29 2.70 3.14 8.74
CA GLY A 29 3.64 4.18 9.16
C GLY A 29 3.34 5.55 8.57
N ASN A 30 3.74 6.59 9.31
CA ASN A 30 3.36 7.97 9.06
C ASN A 30 3.68 8.41 7.64
N LYS A 31 4.94 8.29 7.24
CA LYS A 31 5.39 8.76 5.93
C LYS A 31 4.64 8.09 4.78
N LEU A 32 4.50 6.75 4.81
CA LEU A 32 3.84 6.02 3.74
C LEU A 32 2.36 6.38 3.65
N VAL A 33 1.68 6.52 4.79
CA VAL A 33 0.26 6.91 4.82
C VAL A 33 0.08 8.35 4.32
N GLU A 34 0.87 9.31 4.79
CA GLU A 34 0.83 10.70 4.33
C GLU A 34 1.06 10.81 2.82
N ASP A 35 2.07 10.12 2.28
CA ASP A 35 2.40 10.13 0.86
C ASP A 35 1.29 9.49 -0.02
N THR A 36 0.50 8.58 0.53
CA THR A 36 -0.48 7.78 -0.24
C THR A 36 -1.94 8.22 -0.08
N LEU A 37 -2.27 8.99 0.95
CA LEU A 37 -3.64 9.46 1.22
C LEU A 37 -4.28 10.24 0.07
N SER A 38 -3.48 11.01 -0.67
CA SER A 38 -3.96 11.79 -1.82
C SER A 38 -3.99 10.99 -3.13
N VAL A 39 -3.41 9.78 -3.14
CA VAL A 39 -3.22 8.98 -4.36
C VAL A 39 -4.25 7.85 -4.46
N PHE A 40 -4.58 7.22 -3.33
CA PHE A 40 -5.45 6.05 -3.29
C PHE A 40 -6.77 6.32 -2.58
N GLU A 41 -7.82 5.63 -3.02
CA GLU A 41 -9.10 5.64 -2.33
C GLU A 41 -8.97 4.94 -0.98
N CYS A 42 -9.11 5.70 0.10
CA CYS A 42 -8.97 5.19 1.45
C CYS A 42 -10.30 4.62 1.98
N ASP A 43 -10.26 3.34 2.37
CA ASP A 43 -11.41 2.63 2.96
C ASP A 43 -11.48 2.83 4.48
N LEU A 44 -10.33 2.82 5.16
CA LEU A 44 -10.23 2.94 6.62
C LEU A 44 -8.84 3.40 7.04
N ILE A 45 -8.77 4.29 8.03
CA ILE A 45 -7.54 4.61 8.75
C ILE A 45 -7.68 4.12 10.19
N LEU A 46 -6.70 3.37 10.66
CA LEU A 46 -6.50 3.06 12.07
C LEU A 46 -5.36 3.93 12.59
N ALA A 47 -5.59 4.67 13.65
CA ALA A 47 -4.58 5.56 14.18
C ALA A 47 -4.62 5.65 15.71
N THR A 48 -3.46 5.89 16.30
CA THR A 48 -3.34 6.18 17.73
C THR A 48 -3.85 7.60 18.05
N PRO A 49 -4.27 7.87 19.28
CA PRO A 49 -4.70 9.22 19.69
C PRO A 49 -3.66 10.30 19.38
N SER A 50 -2.38 10.01 19.55
CA SER A 50 -1.28 10.93 19.27
C SER A 50 -1.22 11.32 17.78
N TRP A 51 -1.39 10.36 16.89
CA TRP A 51 -1.41 10.61 15.46
C TRP A 51 -2.63 11.44 15.04
N ILE A 52 -3.81 11.11 15.58
CA ILE A 52 -5.06 11.85 15.29
C ILE A 52 -4.93 13.31 15.69
N VAL A 53 -4.37 13.59 16.86
CA VAL A 53 -4.18 14.97 17.34
C VAL A 53 -3.22 15.76 16.43
N SER A 54 -2.14 15.13 15.97
CA SER A 54 -1.16 15.80 15.08
C SER A 54 -1.71 16.11 13.70
N HIS A 55 -2.74 15.38 13.23
CA HIS A 55 -3.37 15.54 11.91
C HIS A 55 -4.81 16.10 11.98
N ALA A 56 -5.20 16.71 13.13
CA ALA A 56 -6.56 17.21 13.36
C ALA A 56 -7.02 18.30 12.39
N HIS A 57 -6.10 18.92 11.65
CA HIS A 57 -6.39 19.98 10.68
C HIS A 57 -6.65 19.47 9.25
N GLU A 58 -6.49 18.17 9.02
CA GLU A 58 -6.67 17.55 7.72
C GLU A 58 -8.08 16.99 7.57
N SER A 59 -8.65 17.11 6.37
CA SER A 59 -9.92 16.44 6.03
C SER A 59 -9.63 14.98 5.74
N LEU A 60 -9.55 14.17 6.78
CA LEU A 60 -9.21 12.75 6.66
C LEU A 60 -10.46 11.89 6.41
N PRO A 61 -10.34 10.80 5.63
CA PRO A 61 -11.42 9.81 5.49
C PRO A 61 -11.65 9.07 6.80
N LYS A 62 -12.50 8.05 6.80
CA LYS A 62 -12.89 7.28 7.99
C LYS A 62 -11.71 6.92 8.89
N ILE A 63 -11.56 7.62 10.01
CA ILE A 63 -10.59 7.30 11.05
C ILE A 63 -11.27 6.50 12.14
N GLN A 64 -10.61 5.44 12.57
CA GLN A 64 -10.95 4.70 13.78
C GLN A 64 -9.76 4.76 14.74
N GLU A 65 -9.98 5.33 15.91
CA GLU A 65 -9.01 5.34 17.00
C GLU A 65 -8.74 3.92 17.50
N VAL A 66 -7.47 3.59 17.69
CA VAL A 66 -7.00 2.32 18.23
C VAL A 66 -5.87 2.57 19.22
N ASP A 67 -5.74 1.68 20.20
CA ASP A 67 -4.57 1.67 21.07
C ASP A 67 -3.42 0.83 20.48
N GLU A 68 -2.25 0.89 21.12
CA GLU A 68 -1.06 0.16 20.67
C GLU A 68 -1.27 -1.35 20.65
N GLN A 69 -2.07 -1.89 21.57
CA GLN A 69 -2.37 -3.33 21.63
C GLN A 69 -3.28 -3.75 20.48
N GLU A 70 -4.22 -2.92 20.11
CA GLU A 70 -5.08 -3.15 18.93
C GLU A 70 -4.28 -3.01 17.64
N MET A 71 -3.41 -2.00 17.54
CA MET A 71 -2.53 -1.81 16.40
C MET A 71 -1.59 -3.01 16.21
N SER A 72 -1.01 -3.52 17.29
CA SER A 72 -0.13 -4.70 17.23
C SER A 72 -0.79 -5.97 16.69
N LYS A 73 -2.12 -6.08 16.81
CA LYS A 73 -2.87 -7.25 16.29
C LYS A 73 -3.02 -7.21 14.77
N VAL A 74 -2.93 -6.04 14.15
CA VAL A 74 -3.19 -5.86 12.71
C VAL A 74 -1.96 -5.45 11.92
N SER A 75 -0.95 -4.89 12.58
CA SER A 75 0.30 -4.49 11.95
C SER A 75 1.12 -5.69 11.48
N GLN A 76 1.81 -5.52 10.34
CA GLN A 76 2.78 -6.45 9.79
C GLN A 76 4.22 -6.12 10.25
N LEU A 77 4.41 -4.96 10.87
CA LEU A 77 5.72 -4.50 11.34
C LEU A 77 6.05 -5.09 12.71
N VAL A 78 7.31 -5.30 12.97
CA VAL A 78 7.81 -5.77 14.28
C VAL A 78 7.47 -4.77 15.39
N THR A 79 7.62 -3.48 15.09
CA THR A 79 7.17 -2.39 15.95
C THR A 79 5.91 -1.79 15.36
N PRO A 80 4.76 -1.89 16.03
CA PRO A 80 3.51 -1.34 15.53
C PRO A 80 3.64 0.17 15.26
N PRO A 81 3.14 0.67 14.14
CA PRO A 81 3.19 2.08 13.81
C PRO A 81 2.03 2.84 14.49
N ASP A 82 2.10 4.18 14.50
CA ASP A 82 1.01 5.03 14.98
C ASP A 82 -0.19 5.08 14.05
N VAL A 83 0.00 4.72 12.77
CA VAL A 83 -1.05 4.74 11.76
C VAL A 83 -0.92 3.58 10.77
N LEU A 84 -2.07 3.04 10.39
CA LEU A 84 -2.24 2.04 9.35
C LEU A 84 -3.44 2.44 8.49
N ALA A 85 -3.27 2.53 7.18
CA ALA A 85 -4.34 2.80 6.24
C ALA A 85 -4.67 1.57 5.39
N VAL A 86 -5.96 1.39 5.14
CA VAL A 86 -6.49 0.39 4.21
C VAL A 86 -6.97 1.13 2.97
N TYR A 87 -6.39 0.82 1.83
CA TYR A 87 -6.72 1.42 0.55
C TYR A 87 -7.36 0.41 -0.40
N ARG A 88 -8.20 0.90 -1.31
CA ARG A 88 -8.69 0.10 -2.43
C ARG A 88 -7.60 -0.07 -3.47
N ILE A 89 -7.48 -1.26 -4.02
CA ILE A 89 -6.59 -1.52 -5.16
C ILE A 89 -7.21 -0.87 -6.39
N PRO A 90 -6.51 0.08 -7.06
CA PRO A 90 -7.04 0.70 -8.27
C PRO A 90 -7.16 -0.31 -9.40
N GLU A 91 -8.20 -0.17 -10.21
CA GLU A 91 -8.33 -0.92 -11.45
C GLU A 91 -7.62 -0.17 -12.58
N TYR A 92 -6.69 -0.84 -13.23
CA TYR A 92 -5.97 -0.30 -14.37
C TYR A 92 -6.41 -0.99 -15.65
N HIS A 93 -6.82 -0.19 -16.62
CA HIS A 93 -7.11 -0.69 -17.96
C HIS A 93 -5.90 -0.45 -18.88
N LEU A 94 -5.37 -1.53 -19.41
CA LEU A 94 -4.24 -1.46 -20.33
C LEU A 94 -4.70 -0.89 -21.69
N ASN A 95 -4.14 0.26 -22.08
CA ASN A 95 -4.36 0.81 -23.41
C ASN A 95 -3.17 0.47 -24.33
N ILE A 96 -3.38 -0.49 -25.24
CA ILE A 96 -2.34 -0.99 -26.14
C ILE A 96 -1.80 0.12 -27.07
N GLU A 97 -2.64 1.04 -27.49
CA GLU A 97 -2.19 2.13 -28.38
C GLU A 97 -1.25 3.11 -27.68
N THR A 98 -1.46 3.32 -26.38
CA THR A 98 -0.53 4.09 -25.56
C THR A 98 0.80 3.35 -25.39
N LEU A 99 0.76 2.05 -25.13
CA LEU A 99 1.96 1.23 -24.94
C LEU A 99 2.86 1.19 -26.18
N LYS A 100 2.28 1.25 -27.40
CA LYS A 100 3.06 1.26 -28.64
C LYS A 100 3.95 2.50 -28.82
N LYS A 101 3.65 3.57 -28.10
CA LYS A 101 4.32 4.87 -28.22
C LYS A 101 5.27 5.19 -27.06
N GLU A 102 5.29 4.37 -26.04
CA GLU A 102 6.05 4.61 -24.81
C GLU A 102 7.02 3.44 -24.54
N LEU A 103 8.06 3.72 -23.75
CA LEU A 103 8.93 2.67 -23.23
C LEU A 103 8.17 1.87 -22.18
N VAL A 104 8.08 0.57 -22.38
CA VAL A 104 7.41 -0.36 -21.47
C VAL A 104 8.45 -1.31 -20.89
N LEU A 105 8.45 -1.45 -19.58
CA LEU A 105 9.27 -2.44 -18.88
C LEU A 105 8.46 -3.72 -18.67
N ALA A 106 8.97 -4.85 -19.14
CA ALA A 106 8.37 -6.15 -18.90
C ALA A 106 9.19 -6.92 -17.87
N LEU A 107 8.52 -7.39 -16.82
CA LEU A 107 9.14 -8.18 -15.75
C LEU A 107 8.59 -9.60 -15.76
N ASP A 108 9.49 -10.55 -15.85
CA ASP A 108 9.13 -11.96 -15.78
C ASP A 108 9.68 -12.60 -14.51
N THR A 109 8.77 -13.16 -13.71
CA THR A 109 9.07 -13.97 -12.53
C THR A 109 9.97 -13.27 -11.50
N VAL A 110 9.79 -11.96 -11.30
CA VAL A 110 10.45 -11.21 -10.21
C VAL A 110 9.72 -11.51 -8.91
N GLN A 111 10.18 -12.50 -8.16
CA GLN A 111 9.47 -13.04 -6.98
C GLN A 111 9.74 -12.28 -5.69
N ASP A 112 10.89 -11.63 -5.56
CA ASP A 112 11.23 -10.86 -4.36
C ASP A 112 10.56 -9.49 -4.36
N PRO A 113 9.73 -9.17 -3.32
CA PRO A 113 9.02 -7.89 -3.26
C PRO A 113 9.95 -6.67 -3.14
N GLY A 114 11.11 -6.83 -2.50
CA GLY A 114 12.10 -5.77 -2.37
C GLY A 114 12.75 -5.44 -3.71
N ASN A 115 13.08 -6.46 -4.51
CA ASN A 115 13.58 -6.28 -5.86
C ASN A 115 12.54 -5.61 -6.76
N LEU A 116 11.28 -6.05 -6.70
CA LEU A 116 10.20 -5.41 -7.44
C LEU A 116 10.07 -3.93 -7.07
N GLY A 117 10.06 -3.60 -5.77
CA GLY A 117 10.00 -2.24 -5.30
C GLY A 117 11.16 -1.38 -5.80
N THR A 118 12.36 -1.92 -5.81
CA THR A 118 13.55 -1.25 -6.35
C THR A 118 13.42 -0.98 -7.85
N ILE A 119 12.94 -1.95 -8.62
CA ILE A 119 12.73 -1.81 -10.07
C ILE A 119 11.67 -0.74 -10.35
N VAL A 120 10.56 -0.73 -9.61
CA VAL A 120 9.51 0.29 -9.76
C VAL A 120 10.06 1.69 -9.48
N ARG A 121 10.88 1.87 -8.45
CA ARG A 121 11.54 3.16 -8.17
C ARG A 121 12.50 3.60 -9.27
N LEU A 122 13.26 2.67 -9.85
CA LEU A 122 14.13 2.97 -10.98
C LEU A 122 13.31 3.35 -12.21
N ALA A 123 12.21 2.64 -12.48
CA ALA A 123 11.31 2.97 -13.58
C ALA A 123 10.74 4.39 -13.44
N ASP A 124 10.28 4.76 -12.25
CA ASP A 124 9.81 6.12 -11.95
C ASP A 124 10.93 7.17 -12.15
N TRP A 125 12.13 6.88 -11.67
CA TRP A 125 13.29 7.76 -11.83
C TRP A 125 13.62 8.05 -13.30
N PHE A 126 13.49 7.03 -14.17
CA PHE A 126 13.74 7.15 -15.61
C PHE A 126 12.50 7.56 -16.42
N GLY A 127 11.38 7.86 -15.77
CA GLY A 127 10.14 8.29 -16.41
C GLY A 127 9.42 7.17 -17.17
N ILE A 128 9.68 5.90 -16.83
CA ILE A 128 8.97 4.75 -17.39
C ILE A 128 7.61 4.62 -16.70
N ARG A 129 6.54 4.82 -17.46
CA ARG A 129 5.18 4.87 -16.93
C ARG A 129 4.48 3.52 -16.88
N HIS A 130 4.93 2.56 -17.68
CA HIS A 130 4.27 1.28 -17.86
C HIS A 130 5.21 0.14 -17.51
N ILE A 131 4.79 -0.67 -16.55
CA ILE A 131 5.46 -1.92 -16.16
C ILE A 131 4.45 -3.05 -16.32
N VAL A 132 4.79 -4.05 -17.11
CA VAL A 132 3.99 -5.26 -17.30
C VAL A 132 4.68 -6.40 -16.57
N CYS A 133 3.95 -7.11 -15.75
CA CYS A 133 4.47 -8.21 -14.94
C CYS A 133 3.83 -9.53 -15.32
N SER A 134 4.64 -10.61 -15.34
CA SER A 134 4.10 -11.97 -15.44
C SER A 134 3.27 -12.30 -14.18
N PRO A 135 2.33 -13.27 -14.27
CA PRO A 135 1.50 -13.67 -13.13
C PRO A 135 2.27 -14.14 -11.89
N ASP A 136 3.49 -14.65 -12.10
CA ASP A 136 4.38 -15.18 -11.06
C ASP A 136 5.28 -14.11 -10.43
N THR A 137 5.23 -12.89 -10.94
CA THR A 137 5.90 -11.72 -10.33
C THR A 137 5.23 -11.36 -8.99
N ALA A 138 6.03 -10.90 -8.04
CA ALA A 138 5.56 -10.43 -6.74
C ALA A 138 4.46 -9.37 -6.91
N ASP A 139 3.55 -9.34 -5.94
CA ASP A 139 2.46 -8.37 -5.94
C ASP A 139 2.98 -6.98 -5.51
N LEU A 140 2.73 -5.97 -6.34
CA LEU A 140 3.08 -4.57 -6.06
C LEU A 140 2.52 -4.07 -4.71
N TYR A 141 1.34 -4.52 -4.35
CA TYR A 141 0.66 -4.14 -3.10
C TYR A 141 1.07 -4.99 -1.89
N ASN A 142 2.10 -5.82 -2.04
CA ASN A 142 2.73 -6.47 -0.89
C ASN A 142 3.31 -5.40 0.04
N PRO A 143 3.04 -5.44 1.36
CA PRO A 143 3.57 -4.45 2.32
C PRO A 143 5.08 -4.24 2.21
N ASN A 144 5.85 -5.31 2.01
CA ASN A 144 7.29 -5.22 1.83
C ASN A 144 7.68 -4.50 0.53
N CYS A 145 6.91 -4.63 -0.55
CA CYS A 145 7.13 -3.90 -1.79
C CYS A 145 6.88 -2.41 -1.58
N LEU A 146 5.79 -2.03 -0.92
CA LEU A 146 5.42 -0.65 -0.65
C LEU A 146 6.46 0.09 0.19
N LEU A 147 7.08 -0.56 1.17
CA LEU A 147 8.17 0.03 1.96
C LEU A 147 9.35 0.48 1.10
N TYR A 148 9.61 -0.20 -0.01
CA TYR A 148 10.71 0.12 -0.93
C TYR A 148 10.29 1.03 -2.09
N THR A 149 8.98 1.22 -2.33
CA THR A 149 8.46 2.08 -3.40
C THR A 149 8.02 3.46 -2.93
N SER A 150 8.04 3.72 -1.63
CA SER A 150 7.73 5.06 -1.09
C SER A 150 8.59 6.12 -1.80
N PRO A 151 7.99 7.17 -2.39
CA PRO A 151 8.74 8.17 -3.12
C PRO A 151 9.79 8.77 -2.20
N SER A 152 11.03 8.79 -2.68
CA SER A 152 12.09 9.53 -2.00
C SER A 152 11.69 11.00 -2.01
N PRO A 153 11.79 11.73 -0.91
CA PRO A 153 11.54 13.15 -0.94
C PRO A 153 12.52 13.79 -1.94
N ARG A 154 11.96 14.43 -2.94
CA ARG A 154 12.70 15.33 -3.83
C ARG A 154 12.81 16.68 -3.17
#